data_f727d9673aee8ec3e12f7c2d181fb3aa
#
_entry.id   f727d9673aee8ec3e12f7c2d181fb3aa
#
_cell.length_a   1.000
_cell.length_b   1.000
_cell.length_c   1.000
_cell.angle_alpha   90.00
_cell.angle_beta   90.00
_cell.angle_gamma   90.00
#
_symmetry.space_group_name_H-M   'P 1'
#
loop_
_entity.id
_entity.type
_entity.pdbx_description
1 polymer ?
#
loop_
_entity_poly.entity_id
_entity_poly.type
_entity_poly.pdbx_seq_one_letter_code
_entity_poly.pdbx_strand_id
1 'polypeptide(L)'
;KRQVEGIERIRFMTSHPKDLSPRLIEAMATLPKVCNHIHLPVQSGSNRILSEMNRRYTREKYLGLVEDIRAAVDGVELTTDIIVGFPGETEEDFEETLALVRQVGFSAAYTFMYSPRLGTRAAEMENQVPEEVKKDRLLRLNACSAEQLKVGNQKYIGQEGCLLYTSDAAD
;
A
#
# COMPACT_ATOMS: atom_id res chain seq x y z
N LYS A 1 -3.71 -6.00 31.20
CA LYS A 1 -3.28 -4.95 30.25
C LYS A 1 -2.10 -4.23 30.90
N ARG A 2 -0.88 -4.41 30.39
CA ARG A 2 0.24 -3.58 30.84
C ARG A 2 0.03 -2.19 30.24
N GLN A 3 -0.27 -1.20 31.07
CA GLN A 3 -0.21 0.20 30.69
C GLN A 3 1.28 0.59 30.71
N VAL A 4 1.79 0.99 29.55
CA VAL A 4 3.13 1.56 29.46
C VAL A 4 2.96 3.07 29.53
N GLU A 5 3.56 3.68 30.54
CA GLU A 5 3.56 5.13 30.70
C GLU A 5 4.59 5.78 29.74
N GLY A 6 4.34 7.02 29.35
CA GLY A 6 5.26 7.78 28.50
C GLY A 6 5.16 7.53 26.99
N ILE A 7 4.37 6.56 26.53
CA ILE A 7 4.10 6.40 25.10
C ILE A 7 3.04 7.41 24.67
N GLU A 8 3.39 8.25 23.72
CA GLU A 8 2.48 9.27 23.16
C GLU A 8 1.82 8.81 21.87
N ARG A 9 2.53 8.01 21.05
CA ARG A 9 2.06 7.55 19.73
C ARG A 9 2.42 6.09 19.49
N ILE A 10 1.47 5.38 18.87
CA ILE A 10 1.62 3.99 18.47
C ILE A 10 1.40 3.91 16.96
N ARG A 11 2.42 3.45 16.25
CA ARG A 11 2.33 3.07 14.84
C ARG A 11 2.50 1.56 14.73
N PHE A 12 1.78 0.96 13.81
CA PHE A 12 1.93 -0.46 13.51
C PHE A 12 1.89 -0.68 12.00
N MET A 13 2.47 -1.80 11.58
CA MET A 13 2.44 -2.25 10.21
C MET A 13 1.57 -3.50 10.14
N THR A 14 0.64 -3.55 9.19
CA THR A 14 -0.07 -4.78 8.89
C THR A 14 0.65 -5.51 7.77
N SER A 15 0.92 -6.78 7.97
CA SER A 15 1.66 -7.57 6.99
C SER A 15 0.79 -8.10 5.85
N HIS A 16 -0.54 -8.19 6.03
CA HIS A 16 -1.43 -8.79 5.04
C HIS A 16 -2.88 -8.27 5.17
N PRO A 17 -3.56 -7.92 4.05
CA PRO A 17 -4.97 -7.47 4.09
C PRO A 17 -5.92 -8.43 4.78
N LYS A 18 -5.64 -9.74 4.72
CA LYS A 18 -6.43 -10.78 5.37
C LYS A 18 -6.42 -10.68 6.91
N ASP A 19 -5.34 -10.16 7.48
CA ASP A 19 -5.12 -10.14 8.94
C ASP A 19 -5.66 -8.87 9.60
N LEU A 20 -6.16 -7.94 8.80
CA LEU A 20 -6.84 -6.74 9.30
C LEU A 20 -8.24 -7.11 9.81
N SER A 21 -8.39 -7.15 11.12
CA SER A 21 -9.66 -7.50 11.77
C SER A 21 -10.50 -6.24 12.06
N PRO A 22 -11.85 -6.36 12.12
CA PRO A 22 -12.71 -5.27 12.56
C PRO A 22 -12.32 -4.69 13.92
N ARG A 23 -11.82 -5.53 14.82
CA ARG A 23 -11.32 -5.13 16.13
C ARG A 23 -10.09 -4.21 16.05
N LEU A 24 -9.24 -4.42 15.05
CA LEU A 24 -8.08 -3.54 14.82
C LEU A 24 -8.53 -2.19 14.28
N ILE A 25 -9.48 -2.18 13.35
CA ILE A 25 -10.08 -0.94 12.80
C ILE A 25 -10.76 -0.15 13.94
N GLU A 26 -11.54 -0.82 14.79
CA GLU A 26 -12.16 -0.21 15.97
C GLU A 26 -11.12 0.38 16.93
N ALA A 27 -10.03 -0.35 17.18
CA ALA A 27 -8.95 0.15 18.02
C ALA A 27 -8.26 1.39 17.43
N MET A 28 -8.10 1.46 16.11
CA MET A 28 -7.60 2.66 15.45
C MET A 28 -8.55 3.84 15.60
N ALA A 29 -9.84 3.60 15.45
CA ALA A 29 -10.87 4.64 15.54
C ALA A 29 -11.04 5.19 16.97
N THR A 30 -10.81 4.39 18.01
CA THR A 30 -11.17 4.71 19.39
C THR A 30 -9.99 5.05 20.31
N LEU A 31 -8.77 4.63 19.94
CA LEU A 31 -7.61 4.82 20.81
C LEU A 31 -6.78 6.05 20.37
N PRO A 32 -6.78 7.14 21.16
CA PRO A 32 -6.20 8.43 20.74
C PRO A 32 -4.68 8.41 20.55
N LYS A 33 -3.99 7.40 21.07
CA LYS A 33 -2.54 7.24 20.88
C LYS A 33 -2.18 6.43 19.63
N VAL A 34 -3.15 5.78 18.99
CA VAL A 34 -2.93 5.05 17.74
C VAL A 34 -2.99 6.03 16.57
N CYS A 35 -1.93 6.04 15.76
CA CYS A 35 -1.88 6.92 14.61
C CYS A 35 -2.88 6.47 13.53
N ASN A 36 -3.55 7.43 12.88
CA ASN A 36 -4.45 7.19 11.75
C ASN A 36 -3.66 6.89 10.47
N HIS A 37 -2.83 5.88 10.53
CA HIS A 37 -2.00 5.42 9.40
C HIS A 37 -1.96 3.90 9.40
N ILE A 38 -2.15 3.32 8.23
CA ILE A 38 -2.05 1.88 8.03
C ILE A 38 -1.28 1.56 6.76
N HIS A 39 -0.36 0.61 6.88
CA HIS A 39 0.32 0.03 5.72
C HIS A 39 -0.41 -1.26 5.32
N LEU A 40 -1.01 -1.25 4.13
CA LEU A 40 -1.85 -2.34 3.61
C LEU A 40 -1.36 -2.77 2.22
N PRO A 41 -0.39 -3.69 2.13
CA PRO A 41 0.19 -4.14 0.86
C PRO A 41 -0.84 -4.80 -0.04
N VAL A 42 -1.10 -4.25 -1.22
CA VAL A 42 -2.01 -4.85 -2.22
C VAL A 42 -1.30 -5.76 -3.21
N GLN A 43 -0.05 -5.49 -3.51
CA GLN A 43 0.84 -6.18 -4.42
C GLN A 43 0.50 -6.01 -5.90
N SER A 44 -0.75 -6.12 -6.33
CA SER A 44 -1.24 -5.93 -7.70
C SER A 44 -2.71 -5.51 -7.69
N GLY A 45 -3.17 -4.81 -8.72
CA GLY A 45 -4.57 -4.48 -8.95
C GLY A 45 -5.33 -5.51 -9.76
N SER A 46 -4.63 -6.50 -10.33
CA SER A 46 -5.24 -7.57 -11.13
C SER A 46 -5.54 -8.80 -10.29
N ASN A 47 -6.79 -9.26 -10.31
CA ASN A 47 -7.21 -10.49 -9.63
C ASN A 47 -6.44 -11.72 -10.14
N ARG A 48 -6.12 -11.75 -11.43
CA ARG A 48 -5.35 -12.83 -12.05
C ARG A 48 -3.93 -12.87 -11.46
N ILE A 49 -3.26 -11.73 -11.40
CA ILE A 49 -1.90 -11.66 -10.84
C ILE A 49 -1.90 -11.90 -9.33
N LEU A 50 -2.88 -11.40 -8.59
CA LEU A 50 -3.03 -11.71 -7.17
C LEU A 50 -3.16 -13.23 -6.93
N SER A 51 -3.92 -13.93 -7.78
CA SER A 51 -4.04 -15.39 -7.72
C SER A 51 -2.71 -16.10 -8.02
N GLU A 52 -1.96 -15.67 -9.03
CA GLU A 52 -0.64 -16.22 -9.35
C GLU A 52 0.40 -15.95 -8.25
N MET A 53 0.29 -14.82 -7.57
CA MET A 53 1.07 -14.50 -6.36
C MET A 53 0.62 -15.29 -5.12
N ASN A 54 -0.36 -16.20 -5.25
CA ASN A 54 -0.98 -16.94 -4.16
C ASN A 54 -1.59 -16.03 -3.08
N ARG A 55 -2.12 -14.86 -3.49
CA ARG A 55 -2.86 -13.98 -2.59
C ARG A 55 -4.30 -14.48 -2.45
N ARG A 56 -4.78 -14.59 -1.20
CA ARG A 56 -6.12 -15.15 -0.91
C ARG A 56 -7.20 -14.08 -0.78
N TYR A 57 -7.05 -13.00 -1.53
CA TYR A 57 -8.02 -11.91 -1.63
C TYR A 57 -8.08 -11.41 -3.06
N THR A 58 -9.19 -10.77 -3.41
CA THR A 58 -9.42 -10.12 -4.69
C THR A 58 -9.30 -8.59 -4.55
N ARG A 59 -9.20 -7.90 -5.67
CA ARG A 59 -9.24 -6.45 -5.76
C ARG A 59 -10.49 -5.87 -5.07
N GLU A 60 -11.65 -6.46 -5.29
CA GLU A 60 -12.94 -6.01 -4.72
C GLU A 60 -12.94 -6.14 -3.21
N LYS A 61 -12.43 -7.25 -2.69
CA LYS A 61 -12.24 -7.44 -1.24
C LYS A 61 -11.30 -6.40 -0.64
N TYR A 62 -10.21 -6.11 -1.35
CA TYR A 62 -9.26 -5.08 -0.90
C TYR A 62 -9.90 -3.70 -0.87
N LEU A 63 -10.65 -3.33 -1.92
CA LEU A 63 -11.36 -2.05 -1.99
C LEU A 63 -12.41 -1.92 -0.89
N GLY A 64 -13.21 -2.96 -0.65
CA GLY A 64 -14.16 -2.97 0.46
C GLY A 64 -13.49 -2.77 1.82
N LEU A 65 -12.32 -3.38 2.03
CA LEU A 65 -11.54 -3.18 3.25
C LEU A 65 -11.04 -1.73 3.39
N VAL A 66 -10.63 -1.11 2.29
CA VAL A 66 -10.24 0.32 2.28
C VAL A 66 -11.43 1.21 2.63
N GLU A 67 -12.61 0.91 2.11
CA GLU A 67 -13.84 1.63 2.43
C GLU A 67 -14.20 1.51 3.91
N ASP A 68 -14.16 0.30 4.47
CA ASP A 68 -14.41 0.04 5.90
C ASP A 68 -13.44 0.83 6.80
N ILE A 69 -12.15 0.84 6.45
CA ILE A 69 -11.14 1.59 7.20
C ILE A 69 -11.44 3.10 7.16
N ARG A 70 -11.73 3.63 5.98
CA ARG A 70 -12.02 5.07 5.80
C ARG A 70 -13.31 5.51 6.47
N ALA A 71 -14.30 4.64 6.49
CA ALA A 71 -15.56 4.89 7.19
C ALA A 71 -15.40 4.92 8.72
N ALA A 72 -14.48 4.13 9.25
CA ALA A 72 -14.28 4.00 10.70
C ALA A 72 -13.23 4.96 11.26
N VAL A 73 -12.20 5.30 10.49
CA VAL A 73 -11.03 6.08 10.95
C VAL A 73 -10.91 7.36 10.13
N ASP A 74 -11.32 8.47 10.73
CA ASP A 74 -11.27 9.78 10.07
C ASP A 74 -9.83 10.19 9.76
N GLY A 75 -9.61 10.72 8.56
CA GLY A 75 -8.30 11.19 8.11
C GLY A 75 -7.24 10.10 8.00
N VAL A 76 -7.62 8.82 7.89
CA VAL A 76 -6.66 7.72 7.78
C VAL A 76 -5.79 7.83 6.52
N GLU A 77 -4.49 7.68 6.73
CA GLU A 77 -3.49 7.62 5.65
C GLU A 77 -3.16 6.16 5.33
N LEU A 78 -3.27 5.81 4.05
CA LEU A 78 -3.04 4.46 3.55
C LEU A 78 -1.74 4.41 2.75
N THR A 79 -0.87 3.47 3.11
CA THR A 79 0.33 3.14 2.32
C THR A 79 0.28 1.69 1.85
N THR A 80 0.98 1.38 0.78
CA THR A 80 0.91 0.05 0.16
C THR A 80 2.25 -0.37 -0.45
N ASP A 81 2.38 -1.67 -0.75
CA ASP A 81 3.42 -2.23 -1.62
C ASP A 81 2.80 -2.71 -2.93
N ILE A 82 3.50 -2.47 -4.04
CA ILE A 82 3.09 -2.91 -5.38
C ILE A 82 4.31 -3.49 -6.10
N ILE A 83 4.12 -4.65 -6.72
CA ILE A 83 5.13 -5.32 -7.54
C ILE A 83 4.67 -5.29 -8.99
N VAL A 84 5.49 -4.77 -9.89
CA VAL A 84 5.27 -4.80 -11.34
C VAL A 84 6.13 -5.84 -12.01
N GLY A 85 5.65 -6.37 -13.14
CA GLY A 85 6.38 -7.35 -13.94
C GLY A 85 6.46 -8.72 -13.30
N PHE A 86 5.47 -9.11 -12.50
CA PHE A 86 5.34 -10.49 -12.05
C PHE A 86 5.19 -11.41 -13.26
N PRO A 87 5.73 -12.65 -13.24
CA PRO A 87 5.64 -13.57 -14.37
C PRO A 87 4.22 -13.69 -14.91
N GLY A 88 4.06 -13.50 -16.22
CA GLY A 88 2.77 -13.52 -16.90
C GLY A 88 1.93 -12.26 -16.80
N GLU A 89 2.36 -11.21 -16.12
CA GLU A 89 1.64 -9.94 -16.07
C GLU A 89 1.53 -9.33 -17.47
N THR A 90 0.30 -9.12 -17.94
CA THR A 90 0.02 -8.44 -19.21
C THR A 90 -0.07 -6.92 -19.03
N GLU A 91 -0.24 -6.19 -20.13
CA GLU A 91 -0.45 -4.75 -20.05
C GLU A 91 -1.81 -4.42 -19.41
N GLU A 92 -2.82 -5.21 -19.68
CA GLU A 92 -4.16 -5.08 -19.08
C GLU A 92 -4.11 -5.26 -17.57
N ASP A 93 -3.37 -6.25 -17.06
CA ASP A 93 -3.18 -6.46 -15.62
C ASP A 93 -2.48 -5.26 -14.97
N PHE A 94 -1.51 -4.69 -15.66
CA PHE A 94 -0.80 -3.51 -15.19
C PHE A 94 -1.71 -2.27 -15.17
N GLU A 95 -2.54 -2.06 -16.20
CA GLU A 95 -3.53 -0.97 -16.21
C GLU A 95 -4.58 -1.13 -15.09
N GLU A 96 -5.00 -2.35 -14.75
CA GLU A 96 -5.83 -2.61 -13.57
C GLU A 96 -5.13 -2.16 -12.28
N THR A 97 -3.81 -2.34 -12.19
CA THR A 97 -3.02 -1.88 -11.06
C THR A 97 -2.97 -0.36 -10.98
N LEU A 98 -2.75 0.33 -12.10
CA LEU A 98 -2.81 1.80 -12.16
C LEU A 98 -4.20 2.33 -11.79
N ALA A 99 -5.24 1.67 -12.29
CA ALA A 99 -6.62 2.04 -11.97
C ALA A 99 -6.92 1.91 -10.47
N LEU A 100 -6.42 0.85 -9.81
CA LEU A 100 -6.55 0.68 -8.37
C LEU A 100 -5.81 1.78 -7.61
N VAL A 101 -4.59 2.14 -8.01
CA VAL A 101 -3.81 3.22 -7.36
C VAL A 101 -4.56 4.54 -7.42
N ARG A 102 -5.15 4.88 -8.59
CA ARG A 102 -5.97 6.08 -8.75
C ARG A 102 -7.25 6.04 -7.90
N GLN A 103 -7.91 4.89 -7.84
CA GLN A 103 -9.14 4.71 -7.09
C GLN A 103 -8.92 4.82 -5.58
N VAL A 104 -7.83 4.23 -5.08
CA VAL A 104 -7.54 4.26 -3.64
C VAL A 104 -6.90 5.59 -3.24
N GLY A 105 -6.03 6.19 -4.05
CA GLY A 105 -5.32 7.43 -3.68
C GLY A 105 -4.48 7.23 -2.42
N PHE A 106 -3.46 6.37 -2.51
CA PHE A 106 -2.54 6.11 -1.41
C PHE A 106 -1.72 7.35 -1.05
N SER A 107 -1.43 7.52 0.23
CA SER A 107 -0.51 8.55 0.71
C SER A 107 0.96 8.21 0.43
N ALA A 108 1.28 6.92 0.24
CA ALA A 108 2.54 6.47 -0.36
C ALA A 108 2.38 5.05 -0.92
N ALA A 109 3.05 4.76 -2.03
CA ALA A 109 3.18 3.43 -2.58
C ALA A 109 4.67 3.07 -2.71
N TYR A 110 5.06 1.98 -2.08
CA TYR A 110 6.40 1.40 -2.28
C TYR A 110 6.31 0.45 -3.46
N THR A 111 7.05 0.77 -4.51
CA THR A 111 6.94 0.11 -5.80
C THR A 111 8.20 -0.69 -6.11
N PHE A 112 8.01 -1.92 -6.57
CA PHE A 112 9.10 -2.85 -6.82
C PHE A 112 8.95 -3.50 -8.18
N MET A 113 10.06 -3.73 -8.88
CA MET A 113 10.10 -4.69 -9.98
C MET A 113 10.19 -6.10 -9.42
N TYR A 114 9.46 -7.01 -10.01
CA TYR A 114 9.63 -8.43 -9.68
C TYR A 114 11.08 -8.88 -9.96
N SER A 115 11.69 -9.50 -8.96
CA SER A 115 13.01 -10.12 -9.05
C SER A 115 12.90 -11.62 -8.71
N PRO A 116 13.36 -12.52 -9.60
CA PRO A 116 13.31 -13.95 -9.36
C PRO A 116 14.14 -14.33 -8.11
N ARG A 117 13.56 -15.16 -7.26
CA ARG A 117 14.25 -15.72 -6.10
C ARG A 117 14.34 -17.24 -6.26
N LEU A 118 15.54 -17.78 -6.20
CA LEU A 118 15.79 -19.23 -6.31
C LEU A 118 14.88 -20.01 -5.35
N GLY A 119 14.31 -21.10 -5.85
CA GLY A 119 13.43 -21.98 -5.09
C GLY A 119 11.99 -21.47 -4.95
N THR A 120 11.61 -20.43 -5.65
CA THR A 120 10.20 -19.99 -5.70
C THR A 120 9.54 -20.41 -7.00
N ARG A 121 8.27 -20.82 -6.95
CA ARG A 121 7.46 -21.14 -8.14
C ARG A 121 7.51 -20.03 -9.19
N ALA A 122 7.45 -18.79 -8.77
CA ALA A 122 7.46 -17.64 -9.68
C ALA A 122 8.78 -17.50 -10.45
N ALA A 123 9.92 -17.94 -9.89
CA ALA A 123 11.20 -17.94 -10.59
C ALA A 123 11.27 -19.01 -11.69
N GLU A 124 10.47 -20.09 -11.59
CA GLU A 124 10.43 -21.23 -12.52
C GLU A 124 9.36 -21.03 -13.61
N MET A 125 8.55 -19.98 -13.55
CA MET A 125 7.54 -19.69 -14.57
C MET A 125 8.21 -19.26 -15.87
N GLU A 126 7.77 -19.83 -17.00
CA GLU A 126 8.36 -19.57 -18.33
C GLU A 126 8.07 -18.18 -18.87
N ASN A 127 6.93 -17.60 -18.48
CA ASN A 127 6.43 -16.31 -18.96
C ASN A 127 6.99 -15.12 -18.18
N GLN A 128 8.30 -15.07 -17.99
CA GLN A 128 8.98 -13.93 -17.37
C GLN A 128 8.80 -12.66 -18.18
N VAL A 129 8.47 -11.56 -17.49
CA VAL A 129 8.33 -10.24 -18.14
C VAL A 129 9.73 -9.68 -18.44
N PRO A 130 9.97 -9.17 -19.65
CA PRO A 130 11.25 -8.56 -20.01
C PRO A 130 11.61 -7.39 -19.09
N GLU A 131 12.90 -7.23 -18.82
CA GLU A 131 13.41 -6.20 -17.90
C GLU A 131 13.03 -4.77 -18.33
N GLU A 132 13.03 -4.51 -19.63
CA GLU A 132 12.65 -3.21 -20.21
C GLU A 132 11.18 -2.89 -19.93
N VAL A 133 10.30 -3.87 -20.06
CA VAL A 133 8.86 -3.73 -19.74
C VAL A 133 8.64 -3.48 -18.25
N LYS A 134 9.40 -4.19 -17.39
CA LYS A 134 9.33 -3.93 -15.93
C LYS A 134 9.75 -2.51 -15.58
N LYS A 135 10.82 -2.00 -16.21
CA LYS A 135 11.30 -0.64 -16.00
C LYS A 135 10.28 0.40 -16.45
N ASP A 136 9.68 0.22 -17.64
CA ASP A 136 8.63 1.09 -18.15
C ASP A 136 7.44 1.13 -17.18
N ARG A 137 6.94 -0.05 -16.79
CA ARG A 137 5.83 -0.15 -15.83
C ARG A 137 6.14 0.49 -14.48
N LEU A 138 7.36 0.30 -13.97
CA LEU A 138 7.78 0.93 -12.72
C LEU A 138 7.76 2.47 -12.82
N LEU A 139 8.27 3.02 -13.91
CA LEU A 139 8.26 4.48 -14.15
C LEU A 139 6.84 5.01 -14.23
N ARG A 140 5.95 4.36 -14.97
CA ARG A 140 4.53 4.74 -15.10
C ARG A 140 3.80 4.62 -13.76
N LEU A 141 4.06 3.59 -12.98
CA LEU A 141 3.48 3.40 -11.65
C LEU A 141 3.95 4.50 -10.69
N ASN A 142 5.24 4.83 -10.70
CA ASN A 142 5.80 5.89 -9.88
C ASN A 142 5.22 7.26 -10.23
N ALA A 143 5.06 7.56 -11.52
CA ALA A 143 4.41 8.78 -11.98
C ALA A 143 2.95 8.87 -11.50
N CYS A 144 2.19 7.78 -11.64
CA CYS A 144 0.81 7.69 -11.17
C CYS A 144 0.73 7.90 -9.63
N SER A 145 1.61 7.25 -8.88
CA SER A 145 1.65 7.37 -7.41
C SER A 145 2.02 8.78 -6.96
N ALA A 146 2.96 9.42 -7.63
CA ALA A 146 3.37 10.80 -7.35
C ALA A 146 2.23 11.80 -7.61
N GLU A 147 1.46 11.59 -8.68
CA GLU A 147 0.27 12.39 -8.97
C GLU A 147 -0.79 12.26 -7.87
N GLN A 148 -1.09 11.02 -7.45
CA GLN A 148 -2.06 10.77 -6.37
C GLN A 148 -1.60 11.38 -5.04
N LEU A 149 -0.32 11.25 -4.70
CA LEU A 149 0.25 11.88 -3.51
C LEU A 149 0.10 13.41 -3.56
N LYS A 150 0.38 14.02 -4.71
CA LYS A 150 0.22 15.47 -4.90
C LYS A 150 -1.22 15.92 -4.70
N VAL A 151 -2.19 15.18 -5.24
CA VAL A 151 -3.63 15.44 -5.04
C VAL A 151 -4.00 15.27 -3.57
N GLY A 152 -3.58 14.18 -2.93
CA GLY A 152 -3.85 13.91 -1.52
C GLY A 152 -3.28 14.97 -0.57
N ASN A 153 -2.13 15.53 -0.88
CA ASN A 153 -1.46 16.53 -0.06
C ASN A 153 -2.09 17.93 -0.18
N GLN A 154 -2.94 18.19 -1.16
CA GLN A 154 -3.62 19.49 -1.29
C GLN A 154 -4.46 19.84 -0.06
N LYS A 155 -5.01 18.86 0.62
CA LYS A 155 -5.77 19.06 1.87
C LYS A 155 -4.97 19.68 3.01
N TYR A 156 -3.62 19.60 2.96
CA TYR A 156 -2.74 20.13 4.01
C TYR A 156 -2.23 21.55 3.73
N ILE A 157 -2.50 22.09 2.54
CA ILE A 157 -2.06 23.45 2.19
C ILE A 157 -2.74 24.48 3.10
N GLY A 158 -1.93 25.30 3.77
CA GLY A 158 -2.42 26.32 4.73
C GLY A 158 -2.73 25.77 6.12
N GLN A 159 -2.46 24.50 6.39
CA GLN A 159 -2.57 23.94 7.73
C GLN A 159 -1.22 23.97 8.45
N GLU A 160 -1.26 24.21 9.76
CA GLU A 160 -0.11 24.04 10.63
C GLU A 160 -0.02 22.59 11.09
N GLY A 161 1.18 21.99 11.00
CA GLY A 161 1.42 20.61 11.40
C GLY A 161 2.53 20.53 12.45
N CYS A 162 2.42 19.56 13.36
CA CYS A 162 3.47 19.25 14.30
C CYS A 162 4.43 18.21 13.70
N LEU A 163 5.72 18.52 13.64
CA LEU A 163 6.76 17.55 13.35
C LEU A 163 7.09 16.75 14.60
N LEU A 164 7.13 15.42 14.47
CA LEU A 164 7.43 14.52 15.58
C LEU A 164 8.87 14.65 16.09
N TYR A 165 9.75 14.95 15.17
CA TYR A 165 11.16 15.21 15.43
C TYR A 165 11.72 16.02 14.26
N THR A 166 12.66 16.85 14.55
CA THR A 166 13.60 17.35 13.56
C THR A 166 14.68 16.29 13.46
N SER A 167 14.93 15.75 12.26
CA SER A 167 16.07 14.86 12.09
C SER A 167 17.34 15.66 12.30
N ASP A 168 18.29 15.08 13.04
CA ASP A 168 19.66 15.61 13.14
C ASP A 168 20.39 15.58 11.77
N ALA A 169 19.71 15.23 10.70
CA ALA A 169 20.22 15.23 9.34
C ALA A 169 20.27 16.62 8.68
N ALA A 170 20.09 17.66 9.45
CA ALA A 170 20.24 19.05 9.00
C ALA A 170 21.56 19.71 9.47
N ASP A 171 22.48 18.93 10.08
CA ASP A 171 23.83 19.37 10.41
C ASP A 171 24.85 18.97 9.32
#